data_0a029c0958e0ab237da41c5e1ec6774c
#
_entry.id   0a029c0958e0ab237da41c5e1ec6774c
#
_cell.length_a   1.000
_cell.length_b   1.000
_cell.length_c   1.000
_cell.angle_alpha   90.00
_cell.angle_beta   90.00
_cell.angle_gamma   90.00
#
_symmetry.space_group_name_H-M   'P 1'
#
loop_
_entity.id
_entity.type
_entity.pdbx_description
1 polymer ?
#
loop_
_entity_poly.entity_id
_entity_poly.type
_entity_poly.pdbx_seq_one_letter_code
_entity_poly.pdbx_strand_id
1 'polypeptide(L)'
;MALTRLPPEQWYPAGWPGVTSRRVALGDGTSVRVVESGPADGRPLVLLHGWAVSAYLWRHNLAALAAAGWRCHAPDLPGHGLSDAPAGKGEYTLDAFAARGERLLDALGIGRAPVVAQSMGGRVATALAMRGRAERLALFGPVGFGDVTPARAFAPFIPDIAGEFASAFVTRPMVEGVQRRVHGKLGWFNDRDVDEYWAPTQFPGVVRAQLQMLREFAWEPLSEAEQRRVDVATLVVFGSADRTVRPKRAAALVAGLPRGRIQWIDGGGHVVMEEVPERVNALLVEFLASDG
;
A
#
# COMPACT_ATOMS: atom_id res chain seq x y z
N MET A 1 -19.40 -13.83 15.68
CA MET A 1 -19.44 -12.70 16.63
C MET A 1 -18.28 -11.79 16.28
N ALA A 2 -18.54 -10.52 15.95
CA ALA A 2 -17.45 -9.61 15.61
C ALA A 2 -16.61 -9.38 16.86
N LEU A 3 -15.33 -9.72 16.79
CA LEU A 3 -14.40 -9.60 17.91
C LEU A 3 -13.74 -8.20 17.95
N THR A 4 -14.04 -7.36 16.96
CA THR A 4 -13.42 -6.03 16.89
C THR A 4 -14.11 -5.06 17.84
N ARG A 5 -13.33 -4.19 18.49
CA ARG A 5 -13.83 -3.10 19.31
C ARG A 5 -14.44 -1.97 18.49
N LEU A 6 -14.19 -1.97 17.19
CA LEU A 6 -14.60 -0.94 16.26
C LEU A 6 -15.72 -1.48 15.39
N PRO A 7 -16.96 -1.03 15.56
CA PRO A 7 -18.07 -1.46 14.70
C PRO A 7 -17.90 -0.90 13.28
N PRO A 8 -18.40 -1.63 12.24
CA PRO A 8 -18.16 -1.29 10.83
C PRO A 8 -18.53 0.13 10.43
N GLU A 9 -19.57 0.70 11.02
CA GLU A 9 -20.02 2.07 10.78
C GLU A 9 -19.04 3.15 11.30
N GLN A 10 -18.09 2.76 12.13
CA GLN A 10 -17.03 3.63 12.67
C GLN A 10 -15.70 3.43 11.96
N TRP A 11 -15.60 2.49 11.02
CA TRP A 11 -14.35 2.27 10.28
C TRP A 11 -14.04 3.46 9.39
N TYR A 12 -12.75 3.69 9.23
CA TYR A 12 -12.26 4.73 8.33
C TYR A 12 -12.96 4.64 6.95
N PRO A 13 -13.47 5.74 6.38
CA PRO A 13 -13.23 7.14 6.77
C PRO A 13 -14.29 7.78 7.70
N ALA A 14 -15.09 6.99 8.42
CA ALA A 14 -16.08 7.56 9.34
C ALA A 14 -15.43 8.53 10.35
N GLY A 15 -16.03 9.72 10.46
CA GLY A 15 -15.52 10.79 11.34
C GLY A 15 -14.31 11.58 10.78
N TRP A 16 -13.93 11.37 9.51
CA TRP A 16 -12.84 12.11 8.84
C TRP A 16 -13.41 13.12 7.84
N PRO A 17 -13.41 14.43 8.17
CA PRO A 17 -13.97 15.46 7.29
C PRO A 17 -13.26 15.50 5.93
N GLY A 18 -14.05 15.67 4.84
CA GLY A 18 -13.50 15.76 3.49
C GLY A 18 -12.99 14.44 2.90
N VAL A 19 -13.21 13.32 3.60
CA VAL A 19 -12.86 11.98 3.13
C VAL A 19 -14.12 11.15 2.98
N THR A 20 -14.28 10.50 1.85
CA THR A 20 -15.41 9.61 1.53
C THR A 20 -14.92 8.25 1.05
N SER A 21 -15.80 7.29 0.94
CA SER A 21 -15.46 6.01 0.29
C SER A 21 -16.62 5.48 -0.54
N ARG A 22 -16.29 4.75 -1.59
CA ARG A 22 -17.26 4.02 -2.43
C ARG A 22 -16.68 2.72 -2.94
N ARG A 23 -17.54 1.83 -3.38
CA ARG A 23 -17.11 0.61 -4.08
C ARG A 23 -17.02 0.88 -5.57
N VAL A 24 -15.97 0.33 -6.19
CA VAL A 24 -15.71 0.41 -7.63
C VAL A 24 -15.58 -1.00 -8.18
N ALA A 25 -16.45 -1.36 -9.13
CA ALA A 25 -16.38 -2.63 -9.83
C ALA A 25 -15.26 -2.59 -10.88
N LEU A 26 -14.42 -3.64 -10.93
CA LEU A 26 -13.28 -3.72 -11.85
C LEU A 26 -13.60 -4.44 -13.18
N GLY A 27 -14.84 -4.91 -13.34
CA GLY A 27 -15.27 -5.60 -14.57
C GLY A 27 -14.78 -7.05 -14.72
N ASP A 28 -14.06 -7.58 -13.71
CA ASP A 28 -13.61 -8.98 -13.64
C ASP A 28 -14.34 -9.78 -12.55
N GLY A 29 -15.44 -9.23 -12.04
CA GLY A 29 -16.19 -9.79 -10.91
C GLY A 29 -15.66 -9.31 -9.55
N THR A 30 -14.55 -8.57 -9.50
CA THR A 30 -13.99 -8.01 -8.28
C THR A 30 -14.46 -6.56 -8.10
N SER A 31 -14.79 -6.18 -6.87
CA SER A 31 -15.02 -4.79 -6.47
C SER A 31 -14.04 -4.37 -5.38
N VAL A 32 -13.55 -3.16 -5.46
CA VAL A 32 -12.65 -2.59 -4.46
C VAL A 32 -13.31 -1.39 -3.77
N ARG A 33 -13.04 -1.22 -2.47
CA ARG A 33 -13.34 0.03 -1.79
C ARG A 33 -12.27 1.05 -2.16
N VAL A 34 -12.70 2.24 -2.57
CA VAL A 34 -11.81 3.38 -2.82
C VAL A 34 -12.16 4.48 -1.83
N VAL A 35 -11.17 4.91 -1.07
CA VAL A 35 -11.25 6.10 -0.21
C VAL A 35 -10.82 7.30 -1.04
N GLU A 36 -11.60 8.37 -1.00
CA GLU A 36 -11.42 9.55 -1.85
C GLU A 36 -11.37 10.83 -1.03
N SER A 37 -10.53 11.77 -1.46
CA SER A 37 -10.43 13.11 -0.88
C SER A 37 -9.97 14.11 -1.93
N GLY A 38 -10.30 15.38 -1.73
CA GLY A 38 -9.89 16.49 -2.60
C GLY A 38 -10.98 16.96 -3.56
N PRO A 39 -10.70 18.03 -4.32
CA PRO A 39 -11.67 18.65 -5.22
C PRO A 39 -12.08 17.71 -6.35
N ALA A 40 -13.34 17.78 -6.77
CA ALA A 40 -13.90 16.89 -7.79
C ALA A 40 -13.22 17.05 -9.16
N ASP A 41 -12.73 18.24 -9.46
CA ASP A 41 -11.99 18.63 -10.67
C ASP A 41 -10.47 18.61 -10.47
N GLY A 42 -9.98 18.15 -9.30
CA GLY A 42 -8.56 18.03 -9.00
C GLY A 42 -7.85 17.02 -9.89
N ARG A 43 -6.53 17.20 -10.07
CA ARG A 43 -5.69 16.24 -10.79
C ARG A 43 -5.71 14.89 -10.06
N PRO A 44 -5.91 13.76 -10.76
CA PRO A 44 -5.97 12.47 -10.11
C PRO A 44 -4.62 12.08 -9.50
N LEU A 45 -4.66 11.49 -8.30
CA LEU A 45 -3.54 10.91 -7.59
C LEU A 45 -3.96 9.57 -6.99
N VAL A 46 -3.21 8.51 -7.25
CA VAL A 46 -3.51 7.18 -6.74
C VAL A 46 -2.56 6.83 -5.59
N LEU A 47 -3.12 6.31 -4.48
CA LEU A 47 -2.34 5.93 -3.30
C LEU A 47 -2.51 4.44 -3.01
N LEU A 48 -1.45 3.64 -3.18
CA LEU A 48 -1.47 2.19 -3.01
C LEU A 48 -0.80 1.79 -1.69
N HIS A 49 -1.54 1.13 -0.83
CA HIS A 49 -1.05 0.62 0.45
C HIS A 49 -0.25 -0.69 0.31
N GLY A 50 0.40 -1.14 1.39
CA GLY A 50 1.18 -2.36 1.46
C GLY A 50 0.37 -3.63 1.82
N TRP A 51 1.09 -4.72 2.09
CA TRP A 51 0.51 -5.98 2.56
C TRP A 51 -0.02 -5.87 3.98
N ALA A 52 -1.17 -6.49 4.23
CA ALA A 52 -1.87 -6.58 5.52
C ALA A 52 -2.28 -5.24 6.16
N VAL A 53 -2.38 -4.20 5.35
CA VAL A 53 -2.92 -2.88 5.73
C VAL A 53 -4.09 -2.49 4.81
N SER A 54 -4.57 -1.26 4.85
CA SER A 54 -5.67 -0.75 4.04
C SER A 54 -5.43 0.72 3.66
N ALA A 55 -6.39 1.34 2.98
CA ALA A 55 -6.38 2.78 2.69
C ALA A 55 -6.24 3.66 3.96
N TYR A 56 -6.51 3.12 5.14
CA TYR A 56 -6.28 3.78 6.43
C TYR A 56 -4.83 4.26 6.61
N LEU A 57 -3.87 3.59 5.99
CA LEU A 57 -2.47 3.99 5.98
C LEU A 57 -2.27 5.46 5.61
N TRP A 58 -3.11 5.97 4.71
CA TRP A 58 -2.98 7.31 4.13
C TRP A 58 -3.76 8.40 4.89
N ARG A 59 -4.35 8.09 6.05
CA ARG A 59 -5.23 8.99 6.81
C ARG A 59 -4.60 10.37 7.12
N HIS A 60 -3.30 10.40 7.35
CA HIS A 60 -2.56 11.63 7.67
C HIS A 60 -2.05 12.38 6.43
N ASN A 61 -2.22 11.79 5.22
CA ASN A 61 -1.68 12.36 3.99
C ASN A 61 -2.78 12.93 3.08
N LEU A 62 -3.98 12.34 3.09
CA LEU A 62 -5.05 12.69 2.16
C LEU A 62 -5.45 14.16 2.25
N ALA A 63 -5.59 14.73 3.45
CA ALA A 63 -6.00 16.12 3.63
C ALA A 63 -4.96 17.11 3.07
N ALA A 64 -3.66 16.85 3.30
CA ALA A 64 -2.59 17.70 2.78
C ALA A 64 -2.48 17.64 1.25
N LEU A 65 -2.64 16.45 0.68
CA LEU A 65 -2.62 16.27 -0.78
C LEU A 65 -3.87 16.90 -1.43
N ALA A 66 -5.04 16.77 -0.80
CA ALA A 66 -6.26 17.44 -1.23
C ALA A 66 -6.14 18.96 -1.20
N ALA A 67 -5.53 19.52 -0.15
CA ALA A 67 -5.25 20.96 -0.03
C ALA A 67 -4.26 21.45 -1.10
N ALA A 68 -3.37 20.57 -1.58
CA ALA A 68 -2.48 20.85 -2.72
C ALA A 68 -3.16 20.67 -4.10
N GLY A 69 -4.48 20.48 -4.15
CA GLY A 69 -5.29 20.41 -5.38
C GLY A 69 -5.37 19.02 -6.02
N TRP A 70 -4.94 17.96 -5.32
CA TRP A 70 -5.04 16.60 -5.82
C TRP A 70 -6.40 15.98 -5.53
N ARG A 71 -6.96 15.27 -6.51
CA ARG A 71 -8.07 14.34 -6.31
C ARG A 71 -7.48 12.96 -5.97
N CYS A 72 -7.43 12.64 -4.69
CA CYS A 72 -6.84 11.43 -4.16
C CYS A 72 -7.78 10.23 -4.28
N HIS A 73 -7.26 9.11 -4.76
CA HIS A 73 -7.93 7.81 -4.84
C HIS A 73 -7.06 6.76 -4.13
N ALA A 74 -7.46 6.34 -2.95
CA ALA A 74 -6.76 5.32 -2.15
C ALA A 74 -7.61 4.04 -2.08
N PRO A 75 -7.39 3.07 -2.99
CA PRO A 75 -8.10 1.79 -2.93
C PRO A 75 -7.60 0.95 -1.76
N ASP A 76 -8.51 0.17 -1.15
CA ASP A 76 -8.11 -1.08 -0.54
C ASP A 76 -7.79 -2.06 -1.67
N LEU A 77 -6.58 -2.56 -1.73
CA LEU A 77 -6.19 -3.54 -2.75
C LEU A 77 -7.00 -4.85 -2.57
N PRO A 78 -7.26 -5.63 -3.63
CA PRO A 78 -7.94 -6.92 -3.50
C PRO A 78 -7.36 -7.79 -2.38
N GLY A 79 -8.22 -8.38 -1.56
CA GLY A 79 -7.80 -9.14 -0.39
C GLY A 79 -7.40 -8.33 0.84
N HIS A 80 -7.68 -7.01 0.84
CA HIS A 80 -7.37 -6.11 1.95
C HIS A 80 -8.58 -5.24 2.30
N GLY A 81 -8.57 -4.71 3.52
CA GLY A 81 -9.56 -3.76 4.00
C GLY A 81 -10.99 -4.25 3.81
N LEU A 82 -11.79 -3.46 3.12
CA LEU A 82 -13.19 -3.75 2.78
C LEU A 82 -13.38 -4.07 1.28
N SER A 83 -12.32 -4.38 0.56
CA SER A 83 -12.37 -4.86 -0.82
C SER A 83 -12.66 -6.35 -0.89
N ASP A 84 -13.09 -6.82 -2.06
CA ASP A 84 -13.29 -8.24 -2.28
C ASP A 84 -11.96 -9.00 -2.16
N ALA A 85 -12.08 -10.24 -1.68
CA ALA A 85 -10.98 -11.18 -1.55
C ALA A 85 -11.22 -12.38 -2.47
N PRO A 86 -10.93 -12.25 -3.78
CA PRO A 86 -11.17 -13.33 -4.73
C PRO A 86 -10.47 -14.61 -4.30
N ALA A 87 -11.11 -15.74 -4.62
CA ALA A 87 -10.57 -17.06 -4.35
C ALA A 87 -10.09 -17.70 -5.66
N GLY A 88 -8.97 -18.40 -5.59
CA GLY A 88 -8.42 -19.07 -6.75
C GLY A 88 -6.91 -18.90 -6.84
N LYS A 89 -6.27 -19.80 -7.57
CA LYS A 89 -4.83 -19.72 -7.81
C LYS A 89 -4.53 -18.61 -8.80
N GLY A 90 -3.45 -17.85 -8.53
CA GLY A 90 -3.01 -16.75 -9.40
C GLY A 90 -3.71 -15.42 -9.15
N GLU A 91 -4.67 -15.35 -8.22
CA GLU A 91 -5.43 -14.13 -7.91
C GLU A 91 -4.57 -13.02 -7.31
N TYR A 92 -3.42 -13.37 -6.71
CA TYR A 92 -2.56 -12.46 -5.98
C TYR A 92 -1.13 -12.38 -6.52
N THR A 93 -0.94 -12.74 -7.78
CA THR A 93 0.32 -12.48 -8.49
C THR A 93 0.50 -10.98 -8.73
N LEU A 94 1.73 -10.54 -8.97
CA LEU A 94 2.01 -9.14 -9.36
C LEU A 94 1.23 -8.73 -10.63
N ASP A 95 1.13 -9.63 -11.60
CA ASP A 95 0.38 -9.38 -12.84
C ASP A 95 -1.13 -9.22 -12.59
N ALA A 96 -1.71 -10.02 -11.69
CA ALA A 96 -3.12 -9.89 -11.29
C ALA A 96 -3.38 -8.54 -10.61
N PHE A 97 -2.50 -8.11 -9.69
CA PHE A 97 -2.59 -6.80 -9.06
C PHE A 97 -2.44 -5.66 -10.07
N ALA A 98 -1.47 -5.75 -10.98
CA ALA A 98 -1.27 -4.73 -12.01
C ALA A 98 -2.47 -4.65 -12.97
N ALA A 99 -3.01 -5.78 -13.41
CA ALA A 99 -4.20 -5.81 -14.28
C ALA A 99 -5.43 -5.19 -13.58
N ARG A 100 -5.65 -5.49 -12.29
CA ARG A 100 -6.72 -4.87 -11.51
C ARG A 100 -6.47 -3.39 -11.24
N GLY A 101 -5.22 -2.98 -11.09
CA GLY A 101 -4.82 -1.58 -11.03
C GLY A 101 -5.20 -0.82 -12.31
N GLU A 102 -4.94 -1.40 -13.49
CA GLU A 102 -5.35 -0.85 -14.78
C GLU A 102 -6.88 -0.72 -14.89
N ARG A 103 -7.61 -1.79 -14.54
CA ARG A 103 -9.09 -1.78 -14.51
C ARG A 103 -9.65 -0.74 -13.56
N LEU A 104 -9.00 -0.54 -12.40
CA LEU A 104 -9.39 0.52 -11.47
C LEU A 104 -9.21 1.90 -12.08
N LEU A 105 -8.07 2.17 -12.71
CA LEU A 105 -7.83 3.43 -13.39
C LEU A 105 -8.89 3.67 -14.49
N ASP A 106 -9.19 2.65 -15.31
CA ASP A 106 -10.22 2.73 -16.35
C ASP A 106 -11.61 3.02 -15.75
N ALA A 107 -11.99 2.32 -14.67
CA ALA A 107 -13.27 2.54 -13.99
C ALA A 107 -13.39 3.92 -13.31
N LEU A 108 -12.26 4.54 -12.99
CA LEU A 108 -12.18 5.92 -12.49
C LEU A 108 -12.08 6.97 -13.60
N GLY A 109 -11.97 6.56 -14.87
CA GLY A 109 -11.75 7.46 -16.00
C GLY A 109 -10.33 8.05 -16.05
N ILE A 110 -9.35 7.37 -15.45
CA ILE A 110 -7.97 7.83 -15.33
C ILE A 110 -7.10 7.07 -16.34
N GLY A 111 -6.60 7.76 -17.36
CA GLY A 111 -5.65 7.15 -18.32
C GLY A 111 -4.29 6.90 -17.68
N ARG A 112 -3.72 7.94 -17.06
CA ARG A 112 -2.45 7.93 -16.31
C ARG A 112 -2.56 8.86 -15.13
N ALA A 113 -1.82 8.58 -14.06
CA ALA A 113 -1.74 9.46 -12.89
C ALA A 113 -0.40 9.28 -12.16
N PRO A 114 0.03 10.24 -11.34
CA PRO A 114 1.03 10.01 -10.32
C PRO A 114 0.55 8.92 -9.35
N VAL A 115 1.49 8.09 -8.88
CA VAL A 115 1.19 7.02 -7.91
C VAL A 115 2.09 7.18 -6.69
N VAL A 116 1.46 7.31 -5.53
CA VAL A 116 2.11 7.21 -4.22
C VAL A 116 1.89 5.80 -3.70
N ALA A 117 2.92 5.10 -3.27
CA ALA A 117 2.74 3.72 -2.88
C ALA A 117 3.68 3.29 -1.74
N GLN A 118 3.23 2.34 -0.93
CA GLN A 118 3.97 1.82 0.20
C GLN A 118 4.21 0.31 0.05
N SER A 119 5.43 -0.17 0.37
CA SER A 119 5.75 -1.60 0.52
C SER A 119 5.34 -2.43 -0.70
N MET A 120 4.45 -3.43 -0.54
CA MET A 120 3.88 -4.24 -1.62
C MET A 120 3.23 -3.36 -2.71
N GLY A 121 2.49 -2.32 -2.33
CA GLY A 121 1.91 -1.36 -3.27
C GLY A 121 2.96 -0.68 -4.15
N GLY A 122 4.19 -0.48 -3.64
CA GLY A 122 5.32 0.04 -4.42
C GLY A 122 5.70 -0.88 -5.59
N ARG A 123 5.67 -2.20 -5.37
CA ARG A 123 5.91 -3.17 -6.44
C ARG A 123 4.78 -3.16 -7.48
N VAL A 124 3.53 -3.00 -7.05
CA VAL A 124 2.38 -2.83 -7.96
C VAL A 124 2.51 -1.52 -8.75
N ALA A 125 2.90 -0.42 -8.09
CA ALA A 125 3.10 0.88 -8.75
C ALA A 125 4.20 0.82 -9.83
N THR A 126 5.32 0.11 -9.56
CA THR A 126 6.37 -0.10 -10.60
C THR A 126 5.84 -0.91 -11.79
N ALA A 127 5.00 -1.91 -11.55
CA ALA A 127 4.35 -2.67 -12.63
C ALA A 127 3.40 -1.79 -13.45
N LEU A 128 2.63 -0.90 -12.82
CA LEU A 128 1.78 0.08 -13.52
C LEU A 128 2.62 1.07 -14.34
N ALA A 129 3.77 1.52 -13.84
CA ALA A 129 4.68 2.38 -14.59
C ALA A 129 5.23 1.67 -15.84
N MET A 130 5.67 0.42 -15.71
CA MET A 130 6.13 -0.39 -16.84
C MET A 130 5.05 -0.67 -17.89
N ARG A 131 3.77 -0.52 -17.53
CA ARG A 131 2.59 -0.62 -18.42
C ARG A 131 2.11 0.75 -18.94
N GLY A 132 2.83 1.84 -18.62
CA GLY A 132 2.51 3.19 -19.09
C GLY A 132 1.33 3.85 -18.35
N ARG A 133 0.92 3.32 -17.19
CA ARG A 133 -0.23 3.81 -16.41
C ARG A 133 0.15 4.76 -15.27
N ALA A 134 1.43 4.93 -14.96
CA ALA A 134 1.91 5.92 -14.01
C ALA A 134 2.65 7.07 -14.70
N GLU A 135 2.46 8.30 -14.20
CA GLU A 135 3.18 9.51 -14.67
C GLU A 135 4.49 9.70 -13.90
N ARG A 136 4.46 9.42 -12.60
CA ARG A 136 5.59 9.45 -11.67
C ARG A 136 5.30 8.58 -10.46
N LEU A 137 6.31 8.20 -9.73
CA LEU A 137 6.20 7.31 -8.57
C LEU A 137 6.82 7.95 -7.33
N ALA A 138 6.06 7.98 -6.21
CA ALA A 138 6.62 8.22 -4.87
C ALA A 138 6.44 6.95 -4.03
N LEU A 139 7.53 6.26 -3.72
CA LEU A 139 7.54 4.92 -3.16
C LEU A 139 8.14 4.91 -1.75
N PHE A 140 7.42 4.41 -0.78
CA PHE A 140 7.82 4.37 0.63
C PHE A 140 8.10 2.94 1.08
N GLY A 141 9.33 2.65 1.48
CA GLY A 141 9.77 1.31 1.88
C GLY A 141 9.39 0.22 0.87
N PRO A 142 9.56 0.46 -0.46
CA PRO A 142 8.91 -0.38 -1.47
C PRO A 142 9.54 -1.77 -1.58
N VAL A 143 8.70 -2.79 -1.70
CA VAL A 143 9.11 -4.11 -2.20
C VAL A 143 9.71 -3.93 -3.61
N GLY A 144 10.77 -4.65 -3.88
CA GLY A 144 11.54 -4.50 -5.12
C GLY A 144 12.81 -3.64 -4.95
N PHE A 145 12.92 -2.84 -3.89
CA PHE A 145 14.07 -1.96 -3.62
C PHE A 145 14.82 -2.29 -2.32
N GLY A 146 14.48 -3.39 -1.70
CA GLY A 146 15.14 -3.87 -0.48
C GLY A 146 14.88 -5.35 -0.23
N ASP A 147 15.48 -5.88 0.83
CA ASP A 147 15.32 -7.28 1.19
C ASP A 147 14.13 -7.45 2.14
N VAL A 148 13.07 -8.12 1.68
CA VAL A 148 11.89 -8.43 2.49
C VAL A 148 12.25 -9.42 3.60
N THR A 149 11.79 -9.18 4.82
CA THR A 149 12.04 -10.07 5.97
C THR A 149 11.43 -11.46 5.71
N PRO A 150 12.10 -12.56 6.14
CA PRO A 150 11.80 -13.93 5.70
C PRO A 150 10.49 -14.55 6.21
N ALA A 151 9.47 -13.78 6.65
CA ALA A 151 8.13 -14.32 6.92
C ALA A 151 7.58 -15.16 5.74
N ARG A 152 7.97 -14.81 4.52
CA ARG A 152 7.74 -15.57 3.29
C ARG A 152 8.29 -17.01 3.34
N ALA A 153 9.41 -17.25 4.01
CA ALA A 153 10.03 -18.59 4.05
C ALA A 153 9.11 -19.63 4.68
N PHE A 154 8.17 -19.22 5.52
CA PHE A 154 7.20 -20.12 6.15
C PHE A 154 5.90 -20.29 5.36
N ALA A 155 5.62 -19.41 4.40
CA ALA A 155 4.38 -19.45 3.63
C ALA A 155 4.11 -20.78 2.91
N PRO A 156 5.11 -21.49 2.31
CA PRO A 156 4.86 -22.77 1.67
C PRO A 156 4.42 -23.88 2.62
N PHE A 157 4.70 -23.74 3.91
CA PHE A 157 4.36 -24.75 4.93
C PHE A 157 2.99 -24.51 5.58
N ILE A 158 2.30 -23.42 5.26
CA ILE A 158 0.96 -23.15 5.76
C ILE A 158 -0.04 -23.84 4.82
N PRO A 159 -0.84 -24.81 5.27
CA PRO A 159 -1.83 -25.47 4.43
C PRO A 159 -2.86 -24.47 3.88
N ASP A 160 -3.38 -24.69 2.68
CA ASP A 160 -4.38 -23.77 2.07
C ASP A 160 -5.63 -23.65 2.93
N ILE A 161 -6.09 -24.76 3.50
CA ILE A 161 -7.26 -24.81 4.39
C ILE A 161 -7.03 -23.97 5.67
N ALA A 162 -5.78 -23.78 6.10
CA ALA A 162 -5.51 -22.97 7.29
C ALA A 162 -5.95 -21.51 7.08
N GLY A 163 -5.94 -21.01 5.84
CA GLY A 163 -6.39 -19.66 5.51
C GLY A 163 -7.85 -19.38 5.87
N GLU A 164 -8.72 -20.37 5.75
CA GLU A 164 -10.15 -20.23 6.07
C GLU A 164 -10.40 -20.06 7.58
N PHE A 165 -9.53 -20.62 8.42
CA PHE A 165 -9.65 -20.58 9.87
C PHE A 165 -8.67 -19.59 10.52
N ALA A 166 -7.68 -19.10 9.77
CA ALA A 166 -6.60 -18.29 10.33
C ALA A 166 -7.08 -16.98 10.96
N SER A 167 -8.19 -16.41 10.46
CA SER A 167 -8.81 -15.20 11.02
C SER A 167 -9.14 -15.33 12.51
N ALA A 168 -9.56 -16.53 12.96
CA ALA A 168 -9.89 -16.80 14.36
C ALA A 168 -8.66 -16.71 15.29
N PHE A 169 -7.45 -16.83 14.73
CA PHE A 169 -6.20 -16.80 15.49
C PHE A 169 -5.48 -15.45 15.40
N VAL A 170 -5.90 -14.53 14.51
CA VAL A 170 -5.34 -13.18 14.46
C VAL A 170 -5.94 -12.34 15.57
N THR A 171 -5.16 -12.13 16.61
CA THR A 171 -5.60 -11.36 17.79
C THR A 171 -5.12 -9.91 17.72
N ARG A 172 -5.85 -9.02 18.41
CA ARG A 172 -5.46 -7.61 18.52
C ARG A 172 -4.02 -7.39 19.04
N PRO A 173 -3.55 -8.11 20.09
CA PRO A 173 -2.16 -8.01 20.53
C PRO A 173 -1.13 -8.42 19.48
N MET A 174 -1.46 -9.37 18.59
CA MET A 174 -0.58 -9.71 17.46
C MET A 174 -0.45 -8.55 16.48
N VAL A 175 -1.56 -7.88 16.15
CA VAL A 175 -1.55 -6.70 15.28
C VAL A 175 -0.79 -5.55 15.95
N GLU A 176 -1.00 -5.32 17.24
CA GLU A 176 -0.21 -4.35 18.01
C GLU A 176 1.30 -4.67 17.96
N GLY A 177 1.68 -5.94 18.10
CA GLY A 177 3.06 -6.39 17.95
C GLY A 177 3.64 -6.08 16.56
N VAL A 178 2.83 -6.23 15.51
CA VAL A 178 3.22 -5.82 14.15
C VAL A 178 3.42 -4.31 14.06
N GLN A 179 2.50 -3.50 14.63
CA GLN A 179 2.65 -2.04 14.65
C GLN A 179 3.95 -1.61 15.35
N ARG A 180 4.27 -2.20 16.51
CA ARG A 180 5.55 -1.98 17.21
C ARG A 180 6.78 -2.32 16.36
N ARG A 181 6.66 -3.30 15.49
CA ARG A 181 7.76 -3.75 14.62
C ARG A 181 7.97 -2.84 13.42
N VAL A 182 6.88 -2.37 12.79
CA VAL A 182 6.94 -1.57 11.55
C VAL A 182 7.26 -0.11 11.81
N HIS A 183 6.92 0.42 13.01
CA HIS A 183 7.31 1.77 13.43
C HIS A 183 8.81 1.83 13.79
N GLY A 184 9.42 2.98 13.50
CA GLY A 184 10.80 3.31 13.86
C GLY A 184 10.87 3.98 15.25
N LYS A 185 11.56 5.13 15.29
CA LYS A 185 11.77 5.91 16.51
C LYS A 185 11.10 7.27 16.49
N LEU A 186 10.45 7.65 15.38
CA LEU A 186 10.00 9.02 15.13
C LEU A 186 8.53 9.25 15.48
N GLY A 187 7.71 8.21 15.44
CA GLY A 187 6.29 8.30 15.71
C GLY A 187 5.77 7.03 16.35
N TRP A 188 4.50 7.08 16.76
CA TRP A 188 3.85 5.99 17.45
C TRP A 188 2.39 5.87 17.02
N PHE A 189 1.85 4.70 17.18
CA PHE A 189 0.45 4.37 16.93
C PHE A 189 -0.36 4.42 18.23
N ASN A 190 -1.66 4.54 18.11
CA ASN A 190 -2.63 4.53 19.22
C ASN A 190 -3.57 3.32 19.12
N ASP A 191 -4.49 3.19 20.08
CA ASP A 191 -5.46 2.08 20.12
C ASP A 191 -6.37 2.04 18.89
N ARG A 192 -6.78 3.20 18.35
CA ARG A 192 -7.58 3.27 17.13
C ARG A 192 -6.83 2.71 15.93
N ASP A 193 -5.52 3.00 15.82
CA ASP A 193 -4.71 2.48 14.73
C ASP A 193 -4.65 0.95 14.77
N VAL A 194 -4.48 0.36 15.97
CA VAL A 194 -4.49 -1.09 16.15
C VAL A 194 -5.85 -1.68 15.75
N ASP A 195 -6.95 -1.04 16.17
CA ASP A 195 -8.30 -1.52 15.87
C ASP A 195 -8.62 -1.46 14.37
N GLU A 196 -8.23 -0.40 13.66
CA GLU A 196 -8.41 -0.25 12.20
C GLU A 196 -7.62 -1.30 11.41
N TYR A 197 -6.41 -1.65 11.84
CA TYR A 197 -5.63 -2.70 11.19
C TYR A 197 -6.06 -4.11 11.58
N TRP A 198 -6.64 -4.28 12.77
CA TRP A 198 -7.15 -5.58 13.20
C TRP A 198 -8.51 -5.91 12.61
N ALA A 199 -9.42 -4.94 12.49
CA ALA A 199 -10.79 -5.17 12.04
C ALA A 199 -10.90 -5.95 10.71
N PRO A 200 -10.15 -5.64 9.64
CA PRO A 200 -10.22 -6.42 8.39
C PRO A 200 -9.78 -7.87 8.53
N THR A 201 -8.91 -8.18 9.48
CA THR A 201 -8.43 -9.56 9.70
C THR A 201 -9.50 -10.48 10.30
N GLN A 202 -10.62 -9.93 10.74
CA GLN A 202 -11.75 -10.70 11.24
C GLN A 202 -12.59 -11.33 10.10
N PHE A 203 -12.30 -10.96 8.85
CA PHE A 203 -12.90 -11.61 7.67
C PHE A 203 -12.02 -12.76 7.19
N PRO A 204 -12.51 -14.01 7.18
CA PRO A 204 -11.71 -15.18 6.76
C PRO A 204 -11.10 -15.02 5.37
N GLY A 205 -11.83 -14.44 4.42
CA GLY A 205 -11.35 -14.18 3.06
C GLY A 205 -10.13 -13.27 3.01
N VAL A 206 -10.04 -12.26 3.89
CA VAL A 206 -8.89 -11.32 3.95
C VAL A 206 -7.63 -12.05 4.42
N VAL A 207 -7.70 -12.81 5.51
CA VAL A 207 -6.53 -13.53 6.02
C VAL A 207 -6.06 -14.60 5.04
N ARG A 208 -7.01 -15.35 4.43
CA ARG A 208 -6.71 -16.31 3.37
C ARG A 208 -5.97 -15.66 2.20
N ALA A 209 -6.47 -14.51 1.72
CA ALA A 209 -5.84 -13.75 0.65
C ALA A 209 -4.42 -13.29 1.01
N GLN A 210 -4.22 -12.77 2.22
CA GLN A 210 -2.91 -12.33 2.70
C GLN A 210 -1.89 -13.48 2.79
N LEU A 211 -2.31 -14.66 3.22
CA LEU A 211 -1.47 -15.86 3.23
C LEU A 211 -1.15 -16.33 1.80
N GLN A 212 -2.12 -16.26 0.88
CA GLN A 212 -1.90 -16.58 -0.53
C GLN A 212 -0.92 -15.62 -1.20
N MET A 213 -1.00 -14.32 -0.89
CA MET A 213 -0.04 -13.30 -1.38
C MET A 213 1.40 -13.63 -0.99
N LEU A 214 1.64 -14.16 0.20
CA LEU A 214 3.00 -14.56 0.61
C LEU A 214 3.62 -15.61 -0.33
N ARG A 215 2.79 -16.39 -1.03
CA ARG A 215 3.23 -17.44 -1.96
C ARG A 215 3.30 -16.99 -3.41
N GLU A 216 2.34 -16.15 -3.84
CA GLU A 216 2.11 -15.84 -5.26
C GLU A 216 2.74 -14.52 -5.69
N PHE A 217 2.89 -13.56 -4.77
CA PHE A 217 3.37 -12.23 -5.12
C PHE A 217 4.88 -12.20 -5.36
N ALA A 218 5.33 -11.29 -6.23
CA ALA A 218 6.74 -11.08 -6.55
C ALA A 218 7.40 -10.19 -5.47
N TRP A 219 7.99 -10.81 -4.47
CA TRP A 219 8.66 -10.15 -3.34
C TRP A 219 10.13 -9.83 -3.59
N GLU A 220 10.70 -10.31 -4.68
CA GLU A 220 12.10 -10.17 -5.04
C GLU A 220 12.45 -8.73 -5.42
N PRO A 221 13.71 -8.33 -5.25
CA PRO A 221 14.22 -7.07 -5.81
C PRO A 221 14.02 -6.99 -7.31
N LEU A 222 13.82 -5.77 -7.81
CA LEU A 222 13.75 -5.51 -9.25
C LEU A 222 15.01 -6.00 -9.96
N SER A 223 14.83 -6.78 -11.03
CA SER A 223 15.90 -7.09 -11.95
C SER A 223 16.37 -5.82 -12.68
N GLU A 224 17.58 -5.84 -13.21
CA GLU A 224 18.08 -4.71 -14.01
C GLU A 224 17.19 -4.40 -15.23
N ALA A 225 16.60 -5.43 -15.84
CA ALA A 225 15.69 -5.25 -16.97
C ALA A 225 14.41 -4.51 -16.54
N GLU A 226 13.87 -4.83 -15.37
CA GLU A 226 12.72 -4.11 -14.80
C GLU A 226 13.06 -2.68 -14.41
N GLN A 227 14.24 -2.47 -13.76
CA GLN A 227 14.72 -1.14 -13.41
C GLN A 227 14.76 -0.22 -14.63
N ARG A 228 15.34 -0.67 -15.74
CA ARG A 228 15.42 0.09 -17.01
C ARG A 228 14.06 0.42 -17.62
N ARG A 229 13.03 -0.38 -17.34
CA ARG A 229 11.66 -0.16 -17.85
C ARG A 229 10.85 0.84 -17.01
N VAL A 230 11.26 1.14 -15.80
CA VAL A 230 10.61 2.17 -14.97
C VAL A 230 11.16 3.54 -15.39
N ASP A 231 10.74 4.03 -16.54
CA ASP A 231 11.21 5.29 -17.13
C ASP A 231 10.26 6.46 -16.81
N VAL A 232 9.98 6.63 -15.54
CA VAL A 232 9.24 7.77 -14.99
C VAL A 232 10.00 8.36 -13.80
N ALA A 233 9.80 9.65 -13.51
CA ALA A 233 10.39 10.26 -12.33
C ALA A 233 9.97 9.47 -11.07
N THR A 234 10.94 8.91 -10.36
CA THR A 234 10.71 8.01 -9.24
C THR A 234 11.46 8.48 -7.99
N LEU A 235 10.70 8.85 -6.96
CA LEU A 235 11.21 9.11 -5.63
C LEU A 235 11.03 7.87 -4.76
N VAL A 236 12.12 7.31 -4.26
CA VAL A 236 12.10 6.20 -3.30
C VAL A 236 12.47 6.73 -1.91
N VAL A 237 11.62 6.49 -0.93
CA VAL A 237 11.82 6.95 0.45
C VAL A 237 11.95 5.74 1.38
N PHE A 238 13.02 5.73 2.16
CA PHE A 238 13.21 4.72 3.22
C PHE A 238 13.42 5.35 4.58
N GLY A 239 12.80 4.76 5.59
CA GLY A 239 13.23 4.94 6.96
C GLY A 239 14.54 4.18 7.20
N SER A 240 15.52 4.82 7.86
CA SER A 240 16.82 4.16 8.12
C SER A 240 16.72 2.99 9.09
N ALA A 241 15.63 2.93 9.89
CA ALA A 241 15.31 1.86 10.82
C ALA A 241 14.29 0.85 10.28
N ASP A 242 13.98 0.84 8.98
CA ASP A 242 13.04 -0.12 8.38
C ASP A 242 13.55 -1.56 8.55
N ARG A 243 12.76 -2.37 9.29
CA ARG A 243 13.05 -3.77 9.60
C ARG A 243 12.20 -4.73 8.77
N THR A 244 11.27 -4.22 7.97
CA THR A 244 10.34 -5.00 7.14
C THR A 244 10.87 -5.18 5.73
N VAL A 245 11.17 -4.08 5.05
CA VAL A 245 11.91 -4.07 3.79
C VAL A 245 13.27 -3.44 4.07
N ARG A 246 14.28 -4.29 4.33
CA ARG A 246 15.60 -3.83 4.76
C ARG A 246 16.32 -3.13 3.60
N PRO A 247 16.71 -1.84 3.75
CA PRO A 247 17.15 -1.03 2.62
C PRO A 247 18.65 -1.16 2.28
N LYS A 248 19.29 -2.29 2.65
CA LYS A 248 20.75 -2.48 2.48
C LYS A 248 21.25 -2.25 1.04
N ARG A 249 20.41 -2.57 0.04
CA ARG A 249 20.73 -2.42 -1.38
C ARG A 249 19.91 -1.31 -2.06
N ALA A 250 19.12 -0.55 -1.31
CA ALA A 250 18.15 0.40 -1.87
C ALA A 250 18.83 1.44 -2.77
N ALA A 251 19.94 2.03 -2.34
CA ALA A 251 20.65 3.02 -3.14
C ALA A 251 21.13 2.47 -4.49
N ALA A 252 21.67 1.25 -4.51
CA ALA A 252 22.13 0.61 -5.75
C ALA A 252 20.94 0.28 -6.69
N LEU A 253 19.83 -0.23 -6.13
CA LEU A 253 18.63 -0.54 -6.91
C LEU A 253 17.98 0.72 -7.50
N VAL A 254 17.94 1.83 -6.74
CA VAL A 254 17.42 3.12 -7.22
C VAL A 254 18.33 3.72 -8.28
N ALA A 255 19.65 3.57 -8.15
CA ALA A 255 20.62 4.04 -9.16
C ALA A 255 20.46 3.31 -10.51
N GLY A 256 19.85 2.14 -10.54
CA GLY A 256 19.51 1.42 -11.77
C GLY A 256 18.26 1.95 -12.49
N LEU A 257 17.49 2.86 -11.87
CA LEU A 257 16.35 3.51 -12.51
C LEU A 257 16.83 4.69 -13.37
N PRO A 258 16.30 4.88 -14.59
CA PRO A 258 16.65 6.01 -15.45
C PRO A 258 16.45 7.37 -14.81
N ARG A 259 15.40 7.52 -13.98
CA ARG A 259 14.98 8.77 -13.34
C ARG A 259 14.68 8.57 -11.85
N GLY A 260 15.51 7.74 -11.17
CA GLY A 260 15.36 7.39 -9.76
C GLY A 260 16.11 8.35 -8.84
N ARG A 261 15.49 8.73 -7.72
CA ARG A 261 16.16 9.37 -6.59
C ARG A 261 15.74 8.72 -5.27
N ILE A 262 16.67 8.65 -4.32
CA ILE A 262 16.40 8.10 -3.00
C ILE A 262 16.46 9.22 -1.94
N GLN A 263 15.51 9.15 -0.99
CA GLN A 263 15.46 10.02 0.18
C GLN A 263 15.42 9.15 1.44
N TRP A 264 16.25 9.51 2.41
CA TRP A 264 16.30 8.83 3.70
C TRP A 264 15.56 9.64 4.78
N ILE A 265 14.80 8.93 5.62
CA ILE A 265 14.22 9.47 6.85
C ILE A 265 14.95 8.79 8.00
N ASP A 266 15.90 9.52 8.59
CA ASP A 266 16.72 8.97 9.68
C ASP A 266 15.86 8.64 10.90
N GLY A 267 16.07 7.44 11.47
CA GLY A 267 15.28 6.90 12.59
C GLY A 267 13.89 6.40 12.22
N GLY A 268 13.39 6.67 11.00
CA GLY A 268 12.08 6.21 10.54
C GLY A 268 12.02 4.71 10.32
N GLY A 269 10.86 4.11 10.52
CA GLY A 269 10.57 2.71 10.26
C GLY A 269 10.00 2.46 8.87
N HIS A 270 9.15 1.45 8.77
CA HIS A 270 8.51 1.04 7.53
C HIS A 270 7.30 1.92 7.13
N VAL A 271 6.73 2.63 8.09
CA VAL A 271 5.49 3.41 7.94
C VAL A 271 5.74 4.90 8.20
N VAL A 272 6.80 5.45 7.60
CA VAL A 272 7.21 6.86 7.80
C VAL A 272 6.11 7.87 7.50
N MET A 273 5.12 7.54 6.66
CA MET A 273 3.96 8.39 6.38
C MET A 273 3.00 8.49 7.58
N GLU A 274 3.07 7.55 8.52
CA GLU A 274 2.37 7.59 9.81
C GLU A 274 3.23 8.19 10.93
N GLU A 275 4.54 7.92 10.88
CA GLU A 275 5.48 8.36 11.93
C GLU A 275 5.79 9.86 11.87
N VAL A 276 5.93 10.43 10.67
CA VAL A 276 6.30 11.84 10.44
C VAL A 276 5.49 12.41 9.27
N PRO A 277 4.15 12.43 9.39
CA PRO A 277 3.26 12.78 8.28
C PRO A 277 3.51 14.18 7.70
N GLU A 278 3.84 15.18 8.53
CA GLU A 278 4.10 16.55 8.06
C GLU A 278 5.31 16.58 7.13
N ARG A 279 6.38 15.88 7.48
CA ARG A 279 7.60 15.79 6.66
C ARG A 279 7.35 15.04 5.36
N VAL A 280 6.60 13.94 5.42
CA VAL A 280 6.21 13.15 4.25
C VAL A 280 5.29 13.95 3.34
N ASN A 281 4.31 14.68 3.88
CA ASN A 281 3.40 15.52 3.13
C ASN A 281 4.15 16.64 2.38
N ALA A 282 5.07 17.33 3.03
CA ALA A 282 5.89 18.35 2.38
C ALA A 282 6.71 17.76 1.22
N LEU A 283 7.35 16.62 1.44
CA LEU A 283 8.13 15.91 0.42
C LEU A 283 7.25 15.46 -0.77
N LEU A 284 6.05 14.96 -0.50
CA LEU A 284 5.09 14.56 -1.55
C LEU A 284 4.63 15.75 -2.36
N VAL A 285 4.22 16.85 -1.72
CA VAL A 285 3.75 18.05 -2.42
C VAL A 285 4.84 18.62 -3.31
N GLU A 286 6.08 18.71 -2.81
CA GLU A 286 7.25 19.15 -3.59
C GLU A 286 7.50 18.24 -4.80
N PHE A 287 7.54 16.92 -4.58
CA PHE A 287 7.81 15.95 -5.65
C PHE A 287 6.71 15.91 -6.70
N LEU A 288 5.45 16.00 -6.29
CA LEU A 288 4.32 15.95 -7.19
C LEU A 288 4.15 17.25 -8.01
N ALA A 289 4.64 18.39 -7.51
CA ALA A 289 4.63 19.68 -8.20
C ALA A 289 5.82 19.87 -9.15
N SER A 290 6.92 19.12 -9.00
CA SER A 290 8.12 19.27 -9.86
C SER A 290 7.83 18.82 -11.30
N ASP A 291 8.41 19.49 -12.29
CA ASP A 291 8.25 19.15 -13.72
C ASP A 291 8.96 17.84 -14.14
N GLY A 292 9.53 17.09 -13.24
CA GLY A 292 10.08 15.75 -13.44
C GLY A 292 11.54 15.70 -13.83
#